data_413a252b263b4bea9726c6a604c410c6
#
_entry.id   413a252b263b4bea9726c6a604c410c6
#
_cell.length_a   1.000
_cell.length_b   1.000
_cell.length_c   1.000
_cell.angle_alpha   90.00
_cell.angle_beta   90.00
_cell.angle_gamma   90.00
#
_symmetry.space_group_name_H-M   'P 1'
#
loop_
_entity.id
_entity.type
_entity.pdbx_description
1 polymer ?
#
loop_
_entity_poly.entity_id
_entity_poly.type
_entity_poly.pdbx_seq_one_letter_code
_entity_poly.pdbx_strand_id
1 'polypeptide(L)'
;MKGWKKMCNNNNEQENSCCIAEILSVINVLQQNADCCGDACLDTCDRGFLGNGTAALVVNTRPVILYTAAGNGTPWSMPTTREDVVCGDEGVVCSNVFRVEKIDGCCCTFRVLAENPDATCVYPYVATNSFFTMNLNCVCALRCLPDTYIECI
;
A
#
# COMPACT_ATOMS: atom_id res chain seq x y z
N MET A 1 4.21 30.55 0.84
CA MET A 1 5.25 29.94 1.27
C MET A 1 5.28 29.61 2.68
N LYS A 2 5.01 30.46 3.55
CA LYS A 2 4.99 30.20 4.89
C LYS A 2 4.00 29.23 5.28
N GLY A 3 2.91 29.26 4.72
CA GLY A 3 1.84 28.39 5.06
C GLY A 3 2.14 26.96 4.82
N TRP A 4 2.81 26.70 3.77
CA TRP A 4 2.99 25.39 3.48
C TRP A 4 4.18 24.86 4.26
N LYS A 5 5.02 25.62 4.69
CA LYS A 5 6.06 25.22 5.45
C LYS A 5 5.50 24.81 6.76
N LYS A 6 4.50 25.44 7.21
CA LYS A 6 3.90 25.13 8.38
C LYS A 6 3.26 23.84 8.31
N MET A 7 2.68 23.50 7.26
CA MET A 7 2.01 22.29 7.19
C MET A 7 2.93 21.14 7.30
N CYS A 8 4.07 21.24 6.84
CA CYS A 8 4.94 20.16 6.93
C CYS A 8 5.71 20.14 8.18
N ASN A 9 5.68 21.13 8.92
CA ASN A 9 6.52 21.19 9.96
C ASN A 9 6.01 21.43 11.20
N ASN A 10 5.20 20.93 11.70
CA ASN A 10 4.68 21.27 12.87
C ASN A 10 5.23 20.45 13.84
N ASN A 11 6.18 20.68 14.39
CA ASN A 11 6.81 19.94 15.30
C ASN A 11 6.04 19.54 16.44
N ASN A 12 5.31 20.26 16.90
CA ASN A 12 4.66 19.94 18.07
C ASN A 12 3.54 19.14 17.90
N GLU A 13 2.95 19.17 16.93
CA GLU A 13 1.79 18.48 16.82
C GLU A 13 1.98 17.47 15.83
N GLN A 14 3.10 16.94 15.71
CA GLN A 14 3.31 16.00 14.71
C GLN A 14 2.41 14.86 14.93
N GLU A 15 1.96 14.71 16.08
CA GLU A 15 1.19 13.57 16.31
C GLU A 15 -0.10 13.62 15.61
N ASN A 16 -0.63 14.75 15.42
CA ASN A 16 -1.91 14.73 14.80
C ASN A 16 -1.80 15.07 13.39
N SER A 17 -0.68 15.22 12.88
CA SER A 17 -0.66 15.72 11.58
C SER A 17 -0.67 14.65 10.57
N CYS A 18 -0.57 13.42 10.88
CA CYS A 18 -0.51 12.51 9.84
C CYS A 18 -1.24 11.26 10.15
N CYS A 19 -2.51 11.35 10.16
CA CYS A 19 -3.31 10.18 10.46
C CYS A 19 -3.12 9.11 9.41
N ILE A 20 -2.80 9.50 8.19
CA ILE A 20 -2.56 8.52 7.16
C ILE A 20 -1.31 7.72 7.47
N ALA A 21 -0.29 8.38 7.98
CA ALA A 21 0.93 7.66 8.34
C ALA A 21 0.64 6.67 9.46
N GLU A 22 -0.22 7.03 10.37
CA GLU A 22 -0.53 6.11 11.46
C GLU A 22 -1.27 4.90 10.95
N ILE A 23 -2.20 5.08 10.07
CA ILE A 23 -2.94 3.97 9.51
C ILE A 23 -2.00 3.07 8.72
N LEU A 24 -1.15 3.66 7.92
CA LEU A 24 -0.23 2.86 7.13
C LEU A 24 0.78 2.12 8.01
N SER A 25 1.13 2.71 9.14
CA SER A 25 2.01 2.00 10.06
C SER A 25 1.36 0.77 10.63
N VAL A 26 0.08 0.86 10.93
CA VAL A 26 -0.65 -0.29 11.44
C VAL A 26 -0.72 -1.37 10.37
N ILE A 27 -1.00 -0.97 9.14
CA ILE A 27 -1.06 -1.93 8.05
C ILE A 27 0.29 -2.61 7.87
N ASN A 28 1.36 -1.84 7.97
CA ASN A 28 2.70 -2.39 7.80
C ASN A 28 2.99 -3.44 8.87
N VAL A 29 2.60 -3.17 10.10
CA VAL A 29 2.84 -4.12 11.16
C VAL A 29 2.02 -5.39 10.94
N LEU A 30 0.79 -5.25 10.51
CA LEU A 30 -0.03 -6.41 10.25
C LEU A 30 0.58 -7.27 9.15
N GLN A 31 1.08 -6.63 8.13
CA GLN A 31 1.67 -7.37 7.03
C GLN A 31 2.96 -8.05 7.45
N GLN A 32 3.75 -7.40 8.27
CA GLN A 32 4.99 -8.00 8.71
C GLN A 32 4.73 -9.23 9.55
N ASN A 33 3.72 -9.17 10.36
CA ASN A 33 3.40 -10.33 11.17
C ASN A 33 2.91 -11.49 10.34
N ALA A 34 2.26 -11.19 9.28
CA ALA A 34 1.75 -12.25 8.43
C ALA A 34 2.85 -12.86 7.60
N ASP A 35 3.86 -12.08 7.31
CA ASP A 35 4.88 -12.57 6.48
C ASP A 35 5.73 -13.57 7.07
N CYS A 36 5.70 -13.70 8.23
CA CYS A 36 6.67 -14.47 8.82
C CYS A 36 6.56 -15.88 8.58
N CYS A 37 5.92 -16.40 7.86
CA CYS A 37 5.69 -17.49 7.96
C CYS A 37 5.76 -18.70 7.62
N GLY A 38 5.87 -19.19 7.16
CA GLY A 38 5.97 -20.43 6.93
C GLY A 38 4.93 -21.21 7.50
N ASP A 39 5.14 -22.38 7.80
CA ASP A 39 4.12 -23.15 8.33
C ASP A 39 3.77 -22.81 9.69
N ALA A 40 4.68 -22.43 10.44
CA ALA A 40 4.37 -22.13 11.79
C ALA A 40 3.35 -21.07 11.89
N CYS A 41 3.29 -20.26 10.94
CA CYS A 41 2.40 -19.18 10.99
C CYS A 41 1.03 -19.54 10.67
N LEU A 42 0.83 -20.64 10.12
CA LEU A 42 -0.48 -20.99 9.75
C LEU A 42 -1.44 -20.90 10.87
N ASP A 43 -1.07 -21.35 11.98
CA ASP A 43 -2.00 -21.33 13.05
C ASP A 43 -2.25 -19.98 13.57
N THR A 44 -1.30 -19.15 13.59
CA THR A 44 -1.51 -17.86 14.17
C THR A 44 -1.85 -16.86 13.15
N CYS A 45 -1.47 -17.05 11.98
CA CYS A 45 -1.67 -16.06 10.98
C CYS A 45 -3.10 -15.80 10.71
N ASP A 46 -3.88 -16.77 10.87
CA ASP A 46 -5.25 -16.54 10.56
C ASP A 46 -5.84 -15.58 11.50
N ARG A 47 -5.21 -15.30 12.59
CA ARG A 47 -5.79 -14.34 13.42
C ARG A 47 -5.27 -13.02 13.13
N GLY A 48 -4.15 -12.93 12.46
CA GLY A 48 -3.58 -11.66 12.22
C GLY A 48 -4.41 -10.75 11.41
N PHE A 49 -5.01 -11.23 10.45
CA PHE A 49 -5.80 -10.39 9.64
C PHE A 49 -7.19 -10.72 9.89
N LEU A 50 -7.82 -9.79 10.18
CA LEU A 50 -9.02 -9.89 10.60
C LEU A 50 -9.92 -10.16 9.71
N GLY A 51 -10.75 -10.15 9.78
CA GLY A 51 -11.70 -10.22 8.92
C GLY A 51 -11.86 -11.47 8.35
N ASN A 52 -11.20 -12.33 8.54
CA ASN A 52 -11.26 -13.22 7.80
C ASN A 52 -11.64 -14.36 8.40
N GLY A 53 -12.46 -14.58 8.64
CA GLY A 53 -12.94 -15.64 9.20
C GLY A 53 -12.78 -16.86 8.47
N THR A 54 -12.60 -16.86 7.32
CA THR A 54 -12.56 -18.02 6.65
C THR A 54 -11.26 -18.57 6.74
N ALA A 55 -11.10 -19.53 7.40
CA ALA A 55 -9.88 -20.09 7.57
C ALA A 55 -9.22 -20.57 6.36
N ALA A 56 -9.90 -20.66 5.39
CA ALA A 56 -9.28 -21.24 4.23
C ALA A 56 -8.27 -20.36 3.58
N LEU A 57 -8.37 -19.08 3.72
CA LEU A 57 -7.50 -18.22 3.01
C LEU A 57 -6.42 -17.65 3.85
N VAL A 58 -5.24 -17.62 3.34
CA VAL A 58 -4.13 -16.96 3.99
C VAL A 58 -3.98 -15.61 3.36
N VAL A 59 -3.81 -14.59 4.15
CA VAL A 59 -3.64 -13.24 3.62
C VAL A 59 -2.40 -12.62 4.21
N ASN A 60 -1.71 -11.82 3.46
CA ASN A 60 -0.49 -11.15 3.92
C ASN A 60 -0.41 -9.70 3.48
N THR A 61 -1.42 -9.19 2.84
CA THR A 61 -1.37 -7.86 2.28
C THR A 61 -2.71 -7.17 2.40
N ARG A 62 -2.67 -5.91 2.79
CA ARG A 62 -3.85 -5.06 2.73
C ARG A 62 -3.58 -4.00 1.67
N PRO A 63 -4.07 -4.19 0.46
CA PRO A 63 -3.77 -3.25 -0.61
C PRO A 63 -4.45 -1.93 -0.36
N VAL A 64 -3.84 -0.86 -0.82
CA VAL A 64 -4.36 0.47 -0.60
C VAL A 64 -4.40 1.25 -1.89
N ILE A 65 -5.30 2.21 -1.95
CA ILE A 65 -5.40 3.16 -3.03
C ILE A 65 -5.20 4.53 -2.41
N LEU A 66 -4.46 5.38 -3.07
CA LEU A 66 -4.10 6.69 -2.56
C LEU A 66 -4.68 7.78 -3.44
N TYR A 67 -5.11 8.86 -2.83
CA TYR A 67 -5.61 10.00 -3.57
C TYR A 67 -4.83 11.23 -3.15
N THR A 68 -4.44 12.05 -4.10
CA THR A 68 -3.70 13.27 -3.83
C THR A 68 -4.52 14.46 -4.29
N ALA A 69 -4.17 15.63 -3.81
CA ALA A 69 -4.91 16.82 -4.18
C ALA A 69 -4.81 17.08 -5.66
N ALA A 70 -3.68 16.79 -6.24
CA ALA A 70 -3.50 17.08 -7.66
C ALA A 70 -4.29 16.12 -8.53
N GLY A 71 -4.72 15.00 -8.00
CA GLY A 71 -5.42 14.02 -8.80
C GLY A 71 -6.85 14.35 -9.11
N ASN A 72 -7.38 15.34 -8.40
CA ASN A 72 -8.73 15.76 -8.71
C ASN A 72 -9.72 14.61 -8.58
N GLY A 73 -9.58 13.81 -7.58
CA GLY A 73 -10.51 12.70 -7.36
C GLY A 73 -10.10 11.41 -8.03
N THR A 74 -9.05 11.43 -8.79
CA THR A 74 -8.57 10.23 -9.45
C THR A 74 -7.52 9.57 -8.62
N PRO A 75 -7.51 8.27 -8.48
CA PRO A 75 -6.49 7.61 -7.69
C PRO A 75 -5.10 7.82 -8.27
N TRP A 76 -4.12 7.85 -7.41
CA TRP A 76 -2.72 7.96 -7.81
C TRP A 76 -2.33 6.66 -8.51
N SER A 77 -1.62 6.77 -9.61
CA SER A 77 -1.23 5.61 -10.40
C SER A 77 0.25 5.61 -10.66
N MET A 78 0.83 4.44 -10.73
CA MET A 78 2.26 4.29 -11.01
C MET A 78 2.44 3.14 -11.98
N PRO A 79 3.50 3.19 -12.79
CA PRO A 79 3.76 2.09 -13.73
C PRO A 79 4.06 0.78 -13.01
N THR A 80 3.69 -0.32 -13.64
CA THR A 80 3.92 -1.62 -13.05
C THR A 80 5.33 -2.14 -13.29
N THR A 81 6.12 -1.47 -14.12
CA THR A 81 7.51 -1.88 -14.33
C THR A 81 8.40 -0.75 -13.92
N ARG A 82 9.57 -1.07 -13.40
CA ARG A 82 10.45 -0.03 -12.88
C ARG A 82 11.06 0.78 -13.97
N GLU A 83 11.09 0.34 -15.18
CA GLU A 83 11.68 1.09 -16.27
C GLU A 83 10.77 2.17 -16.80
N ASP A 84 9.49 2.00 -16.67
CA ASP A 84 8.55 2.97 -17.18
C ASP A 84 8.42 4.13 -16.22
N VAL A 85 8.19 5.30 -16.71
CA VAL A 85 8.18 6.47 -15.88
C VAL A 85 6.85 7.17 -15.83
N VAL A 86 6.18 7.27 -16.95
CA VAL A 86 4.99 8.09 -17.02
C VAL A 86 3.77 7.28 -17.40
N CYS A 87 2.75 7.33 -16.58
CA CYS A 87 1.49 6.72 -16.92
C CYS A 87 0.85 7.55 -17.99
N GLY A 88 0.30 6.92 -18.96
CA GLY A 88 -0.30 7.62 -20.06
C GLY A 88 0.50 7.49 -21.33
N ASP A 89 1.75 7.11 -21.22
CA ASP A 89 2.56 6.91 -22.42
C ASP A 89 2.13 5.60 -23.04
N GLU A 90 2.33 5.48 -24.31
CA GLU A 90 1.90 4.32 -25.00
C GLU A 90 2.63 3.10 -24.54
N GLY A 91 1.96 2.04 -24.30
CA GLY A 91 2.59 0.81 -23.90
C GLY A 91 2.89 0.70 -22.42
N VAL A 92 2.62 1.73 -21.65
CA VAL A 92 2.92 1.70 -20.24
C VAL A 92 1.68 1.24 -19.48
N VAL A 93 1.83 0.18 -18.72
CA VAL A 93 0.73 -0.34 -17.91
C VAL A 93 0.89 0.21 -16.52
N CYS A 94 -0.17 0.78 -15.99
CA CYS A 94 -0.12 1.37 -14.67
C CYS A 94 -1.15 0.76 -13.75
N SER A 95 -0.89 0.89 -12.47
CA SER A 95 -1.79 0.38 -11.46
C SER A 95 -1.98 1.44 -10.39
N ASN A 96 -3.13 1.41 -9.74
CA ASN A 96 -3.37 2.29 -8.61
C ASN A 96 -3.54 1.49 -7.32
N VAL A 97 -3.04 0.27 -7.29
CA VAL A 97 -3.14 -0.58 -6.12
C VAL A 97 -1.73 -0.82 -5.59
N PHE A 98 -1.53 -0.55 -4.31
CA PHE A 98 -0.19 -0.57 -3.75
C PHE A 98 -0.12 -1.33 -2.44
N ARG A 99 1.06 -1.80 -2.10
CA ARG A 99 1.30 -2.48 -0.82
C ARG A 99 2.36 -1.69 -0.06
N VAL A 100 2.13 -1.43 1.21
CA VAL A 100 3.09 -0.73 2.03
C VAL A 100 4.27 -1.65 2.27
N GLU A 101 5.48 -1.18 1.99
CA GLU A 101 6.66 -1.98 2.24
C GLU A 101 7.47 -1.42 3.40
N LYS A 102 7.47 -0.13 3.57
CA LYS A 102 8.27 0.45 4.59
C LYS A 102 7.76 1.84 4.87
N ILE A 103 7.73 2.25 6.13
CA ILE A 103 7.29 3.57 6.44
C ILE A 103 8.24 4.18 7.44
N ASP A 104 8.60 5.43 7.24
CA ASP A 104 9.53 6.12 8.09
C ASP A 104 9.04 7.54 8.22
N GLY A 105 8.39 7.87 9.31
CA GLY A 105 7.85 9.19 9.51
C GLY A 105 6.82 9.52 8.48
N CYS A 106 7.07 10.54 7.71
CA CYS A 106 6.16 10.96 6.67
C CYS A 106 6.49 10.37 5.31
N CYS A 107 7.45 9.50 5.22
CA CYS A 107 7.81 8.88 3.94
C CYS A 107 7.41 7.43 3.95
N CYS A 108 6.75 7.01 2.93
CA CYS A 108 6.31 5.63 2.84
C CYS A 108 6.72 5.05 1.50
N THR A 109 7.28 3.87 1.51
CA THR A 109 7.65 3.17 0.29
C THR A 109 6.58 2.14 0.01
N PHE A 110 6.07 2.18 -1.19
CA PHE A 110 5.02 1.29 -1.64
C PHE A 110 5.53 0.43 -2.79
N ARG A 111 5.01 -0.77 -2.85
CA ARG A 111 5.23 -1.64 -4.01
C ARG A 111 3.98 -1.56 -4.86
N VAL A 112 4.14 -1.45 -6.15
CA VAL A 112 3.03 -1.42 -7.08
C VAL A 112 2.54 -2.85 -7.29
N LEU A 113 1.25 -3.07 -7.19
CA LEU A 113 0.68 -4.39 -7.41
C LEU A 113 -0.03 -4.40 -8.75
N ALA A 114 0.19 -5.43 -9.52
CA ALA A 114 -0.43 -5.56 -10.83
C ALA A 114 -1.59 -6.53 -10.75
N GLU A 115 -2.46 -6.45 -11.70
CA GLU A 115 -3.56 -7.37 -11.77
C GLU A 115 -3.04 -8.74 -12.06
N ASN A 116 -3.59 -9.75 -11.46
CA ASN A 116 -3.15 -11.11 -11.69
C ASN A 116 -3.57 -11.51 -13.09
N PRO A 117 -2.65 -11.92 -13.92
CA PRO A 117 -3.02 -12.28 -15.29
C PRO A 117 -3.84 -13.55 -15.35
N ASP A 118 -3.80 -14.37 -14.31
CA ASP A 118 -4.56 -15.60 -14.30
C ASP A 118 -5.92 -15.29 -13.70
N ALA A 119 -6.89 -15.10 -14.52
CA ALA A 119 -8.21 -14.72 -14.06
C ALA A 119 -8.90 -15.80 -13.25
N THR A 120 -8.41 -17.01 -13.31
CA THR A 120 -9.04 -18.07 -12.54
C THR A 120 -8.49 -18.14 -11.15
N CYS A 121 -7.44 -17.40 -10.86
CA CYS A 121 -6.87 -17.42 -9.54
C CYS A 121 -7.72 -16.60 -8.59
N VAL A 122 -7.84 -17.07 -7.37
CA VAL A 122 -8.65 -16.37 -6.41
C VAL A 122 -7.97 -15.11 -5.92
N TYR A 123 -6.67 -14.99 -6.10
CA TYR A 123 -5.97 -13.81 -5.63
C TYR A 123 -5.87 -12.81 -6.77
N PRO A 124 -6.36 -11.60 -6.57
CA PRO A 124 -6.49 -10.66 -7.69
C PRO A 124 -5.23 -9.91 -8.09
N TYR A 125 -4.20 -9.94 -7.28
CA TYR A 125 -3.01 -9.14 -7.57
C TYR A 125 -1.74 -9.94 -7.50
N VAL A 126 -0.72 -9.47 -8.20
CA VAL A 126 0.62 -10.05 -8.14
C VAL A 126 1.61 -8.95 -7.83
N ALA A 127 2.73 -9.32 -7.25
CA ALA A 127 3.78 -8.37 -6.90
C ALA A 127 4.55 -7.96 -8.14
N THR A 128 5.04 -6.73 -8.14
CA THR A 128 5.92 -6.27 -9.21
C THR A 128 7.22 -5.79 -8.57
N ASN A 129 8.17 -5.45 -9.40
CA ASN A 129 9.41 -4.87 -8.92
C ASN A 129 9.38 -3.36 -9.02
N SER A 130 8.22 -2.78 -9.11
CA SER A 130 8.09 -1.35 -9.20
C SER A 130 7.75 -0.81 -7.83
N PHE A 131 8.56 0.10 -7.32
CA PHE A 131 8.36 0.69 -6.00
C PHE A 131 8.41 2.20 -6.13
N PHE A 132 7.83 2.90 -5.20
CA PHE A 132 7.99 4.34 -5.14
C PHE A 132 7.88 4.79 -3.69
N THR A 133 8.47 5.92 -3.38
CA THR A 133 8.40 6.49 -2.05
C THR A 133 7.62 7.78 -2.13
N MET A 134 6.66 7.95 -1.26
CA MET A 134 5.79 9.09 -1.31
C MET A 134 5.81 9.85 0.00
N ASN A 135 5.74 11.17 -0.09
CA ASN A 135 5.60 11.99 1.07
C ASN A 135 4.13 11.94 1.46
N LEU A 136 3.84 11.42 2.61
CA LEU A 136 2.46 11.21 3.01
C LEU A 136 1.69 12.49 3.26
N ASN A 137 2.37 13.61 3.33
CA ASN A 137 1.69 14.88 3.42
C ASN A 137 0.99 15.23 2.11
N CYS A 138 1.33 14.57 1.05
CA CYS A 138 0.67 14.80 -0.22
C CYS A 138 -0.56 13.92 -0.41
N VAL A 139 -0.81 13.02 0.49
CA VAL A 139 -1.93 12.10 0.35
C VAL A 139 -3.12 12.68 1.09
N CYS A 140 -4.20 12.90 0.38
CA CYS A 140 -5.39 13.45 0.98
C CYS A 140 -6.36 12.39 1.44
N ALA A 141 -6.36 11.24 0.82
CA ALA A 141 -7.28 10.18 1.18
C ALA A 141 -6.63 8.83 0.92
N LEU A 142 -7.04 7.86 1.70
CA LEU A 142 -6.51 6.52 1.60
C LEU A 142 -7.70 5.58 1.63
N ARG A 143 -7.69 4.60 0.80
CA ARG A 143 -8.74 3.61 0.80
C ARG A 143 -8.11 2.23 0.87
N CYS A 144 -8.61 1.37 1.73
CA CYS A 144 -8.09 0.02 1.85
C CYS A 144 -8.98 -0.93 1.08
N LEU A 145 -8.35 -1.85 0.39
CA LEU A 145 -9.06 -2.90 -0.31
C LEU A 145 -9.05 -4.15 0.54
N PRO A 146 -9.83 -5.15 0.20
CA PRO A 146 -9.88 -6.36 1.02
C PRO A 146 -8.52 -7.03 1.12
N ASP A 147 -8.24 -7.59 2.27
CA ASP A 147 -6.99 -8.28 2.51
C ASP A 147 -6.84 -9.43 1.52
N THR A 148 -5.65 -9.68 1.09
CA THR A 148 -5.39 -10.70 0.09
C THR A 148 -4.00 -11.28 0.28
N TYR A 149 -3.68 -12.26 -0.49
CA TYR A 149 -2.37 -12.90 -0.45
C TYR A 149 -1.60 -12.54 -1.71
N ILE A 150 -0.34 -12.15 -1.52
CA ILE A 150 0.55 -11.87 -2.65
C ILE A 150 1.75 -12.79 -2.51
N GLU A 151 2.04 -13.50 -3.56
CA GLU A 151 3.14 -14.42 -3.54
C GLU A 151 4.47 -13.75 -3.65
N CYS A 152 5.48 -14.32 -3.10
CA CYS A 152 6.83 -13.80 -3.24
C CYS A 152 7.05 -12.42 -2.66
N ILE A 153 6.41 -12.18 -1.58
CA ILE A 153 6.59 -10.88 -0.96
C ILE A 153 7.60 -10.92 0.15
#